data_c16e3740dc034c4a267d224c4bffd41b
#
_entry.id   c16e3740dc034c4a267d224c4bffd41b
#
_cell.length_a   1.000
_cell.length_b   1.000
_cell.length_c   1.000
_cell.angle_alpha   90.00
_cell.angle_beta   90.00
_cell.angle_gamma   90.00
#
_symmetry.space_group_name_H-M   'P 1'
#
loop_
_entity.id
_entity.type
_entity.pdbx_description
1 polymer ?
#
loop_
_entity_poly.entity_id
_entity_poly.type
_entity_poly.pdbx_seq_one_letter_code
_entity_poly.pdbx_strand_id
1 'polypeptide(L)'
;MYLFFDTETTGLPKKWNAPVTDLDNWPRLVQLAWLLYDSRNQEIKSANRIIIPENFTIPTEASDVHGITTERALAEGIDLYEALNEFSSAMDDAEYLIAHNISFDEMIIGAEFLRKDVKSQLAEIPKICTMKTTTNICKIPGRYGYKWPNLTELHQHLFHKGFDGAHDALADVIACADCFFELKKSGMYQQQGSLF
;
A
#
# COMPACT_ATOMS: atom_id res chain seq x y z
N MET A 1 11.17 11.26 7.34
CA MET A 1 10.10 11.44 6.33
C MET A 1 9.16 10.23 6.33
N TYR A 2 7.97 10.37 5.77
CA TYR A 2 6.94 9.33 5.71
C TYR A 2 6.72 8.94 4.25
N LEU A 3 6.90 7.67 3.92
CA LEU A 3 6.60 7.14 2.59
C LEU A 3 5.35 6.26 2.68
N PHE A 4 4.26 6.77 2.12
CA PHE A 4 3.01 6.04 1.95
C PHE A 4 3.05 5.29 0.63
N PHE A 5 2.48 4.08 0.58
CA PHE A 5 2.36 3.33 -0.67
C PHE A 5 1.18 2.38 -0.63
N ASP A 6 0.71 2.02 -1.81
CA ASP A 6 -0.37 1.08 -2.04
C ASP A 6 -0.15 0.32 -3.35
N THR A 7 -0.66 -0.90 -3.45
CA THR A 7 -0.44 -1.77 -4.60
C THR A 7 -1.72 -2.41 -5.10
N GLU A 8 -1.96 -2.33 -6.43
CA GLU A 8 -2.92 -3.21 -7.09
C GLU A 8 -2.20 -4.41 -7.72
N THR A 9 -2.86 -5.56 -7.70
CA THR A 9 -2.24 -6.83 -8.05
C THR A 9 -3.13 -7.72 -8.91
N THR A 10 -2.57 -8.81 -9.45
CA THR A 10 -3.32 -9.83 -10.20
C THR A 10 -4.25 -10.68 -9.32
N GLY A 11 -4.42 -10.35 -8.03
CA GLY A 11 -5.31 -11.05 -7.10
C GLY A 11 -4.70 -11.21 -5.70
N LEU A 12 -5.06 -12.27 -5.00
CA LEU A 12 -4.61 -12.54 -3.64
C LEU A 12 -3.55 -13.66 -3.59
N PRO A 13 -2.72 -13.74 -2.53
CA PRO A 13 -1.75 -14.80 -2.37
C PRO A 13 -2.45 -16.16 -2.16
N LYS A 14 -1.82 -17.24 -2.61
CA LYS A 14 -2.33 -18.60 -2.38
C LYS A 14 -2.34 -18.96 -0.87
N LYS A 15 -1.34 -18.46 -0.13
CA LYS A 15 -1.21 -18.61 1.32
C LYS A 15 -0.70 -17.30 1.93
N TRP A 16 -1.41 -16.77 2.92
CA TRP A 16 -1.07 -15.50 3.57
C TRP A 16 0.21 -15.52 4.43
N ASN A 17 0.62 -16.69 4.90
CA ASN A 17 1.80 -16.87 5.75
C ASN A 17 3.02 -17.44 5.00
N ALA A 18 2.99 -17.46 3.66
CA ALA A 18 4.14 -17.88 2.87
C ALA A 18 5.30 -16.87 3.00
N PRO A 19 6.55 -17.32 2.96
CA PRO A 19 7.68 -16.41 2.93
C PRO A 19 7.69 -15.60 1.62
N VAL A 20 8.27 -14.41 1.63
CA VAL A 20 8.39 -13.54 0.46
C VAL A 20 9.17 -14.21 -0.70
N THR A 21 10.04 -15.16 -0.37
CA THR A 21 10.83 -15.96 -1.33
C THR A 21 10.02 -17.02 -2.09
N ASP A 22 8.80 -17.34 -1.64
CA ASP A 22 7.87 -18.19 -2.38
C ASP A 22 7.18 -17.36 -3.48
N LEU A 23 7.92 -17.08 -4.54
CA LEU A 23 7.49 -16.16 -5.60
C LEU A 23 6.23 -16.65 -6.34
N ASP A 24 5.98 -17.95 -6.41
CA ASP A 24 4.77 -18.51 -7.01
C ASP A 24 3.52 -18.34 -6.15
N ASN A 25 3.68 -18.01 -4.90
CA ASN A 25 2.59 -17.73 -3.96
C ASN A 25 2.02 -16.32 -4.10
N TRP A 26 2.89 -15.34 -4.38
CA TRP A 26 2.54 -13.92 -4.37
C TRP A 26 2.06 -13.45 -5.75
N PRO A 27 0.92 -12.75 -5.83
CA PRO A 27 0.43 -12.21 -7.10
C PRO A 27 1.42 -11.20 -7.68
N ARG A 28 1.21 -10.86 -8.95
CA ARG A 28 2.04 -9.91 -9.67
C ARG A 28 1.53 -8.49 -9.43
N LEU A 29 2.44 -7.55 -9.33
CA LEU A 29 2.15 -6.12 -9.25
C LEU A 29 1.53 -5.63 -10.57
N VAL A 30 0.44 -4.86 -10.45
CA VAL A 30 -0.27 -4.23 -11.57
C VAL A 30 -0.18 -2.72 -11.52
N GLN A 31 -0.28 -2.13 -10.31
CA GLN A 31 -0.11 -0.70 -10.08
C GLN A 31 0.64 -0.49 -8.78
N LEU A 32 1.52 0.50 -8.77
CA LEU A 32 2.22 1.00 -7.57
C LEU A 32 2.01 2.50 -7.48
N ALA A 33 1.42 2.96 -6.39
CA ALA A 33 1.35 4.37 -6.07
C ALA A 33 2.07 4.65 -4.75
N TRP A 34 2.74 5.79 -4.67
CA TRP A 34 3.40 6.22 -3.44
C TRP A 34 3.50 7.74 -3.34
N LEU A 35 3.52 8.21 -2.07
CA LEU A 35 3.63 9.62 -1.69
C LEU A 35 4.71 9.75 -0.61
N LEU A 36 5.68 10.62 -0.82
CA LEU A 36 6.71 10.94 0.16
C LEU A 36 6.44 12.31 0.78
N TYR A 37 6.31 12.34 2.12
CA TYR A 37 6.04 13.54 2.90
C TYR A 37 7.21 13.90 3.81
N ASP A 38 7.47 15.19 3.96
CA ASP A 38 8.46 15.72 4.91
C ASP A 38 7.92 15.75 6.36
N SER A 39 8.78 16.16 7.31
CA SER A 39 8.41 16.29 8.73
C SER A 39 7.34 17.34 9.01
N ARG A 40 7.05 18.24 8.06
CA ARG A 40 6.00 19.26 8.12
C ARG A 40 4.69 18.80 7.48
N ASN A 41 4.61 17.52 7.13
CA ASN A 41 3.48 16.90 6.41
C ASN A 41 3.22 17.55 5.04
N GLN A 42 4.28 17.94 4.33
CA GLN A 42 4.18 18.42 2.96
C GLN A 42 4.66 17.34 2.00
N GLU A 43 3.85 17.05 0.98
CA GLU A 43 4.25 16.14 -0.09
C GLU A 43 5.43 16.75 -0.86
N ILE A 44 6.49 15.95 -1.02
CA ILE A 44 7.73 16.35 -1.71
C ILE A 44 7.97 15.57 -3.00
N LYS A 45 7.48 14.33 -3.05
CA LYS A 45 7.53 13.47 -4.25
C LYS A 45 6.34 12.54 -4.25
N SER A 46 5.88 12.15 -5.44
CA SER A 46 4.87 11.11 -5.62
C SER A 46 5.04 10.41 -6.96
N ALA A 47 4.53 9.19 -7.05
CA ALA A 47 4.36 8.49 -8.31
C ALA A 47 3.10 7.61 -8.30
N ASN A 48 2.56 7.41 -9.48
CA ASN A 48 1.50 6.46 -9.77
C ASN A 48 1.88 5.73 -11.06
N ARG A 49 2.17 4.43 -10.98
CA ARG A 49 2.71 3.65 -12.08
C ARG A 49 1.89 2.40 -12.32
N ILE A 50 1.30 2.30 -13.49
CA ILE A 50 0.79 1.03 -14.02
C ILE A 50 1.99 0.23 -14.53
N ILE A 51 1.99 -1.08 -14.30
CA ILE A 51 3.11 -1.95 -14.63
C ILE A 51 2.79 -2.76 -15.89
N ILE A 52 3.68 -2.75 -16.86
CA ILE A 52 3.57 -3.62 -18.04
C ILE A 52 3.65 -5.10 -17.58
N PRO A 53 2.64 -5.93 -17.86
CA PRO A 53 2.65 -7.34 -17.46
C PRO A 53 3.69 -8.13 -18.24
N GLU A 54 4.60 -8.81 -17.51
CA GLU A 54 5.67 -9.63 -18.08
C GLU A 54 5.30 -11.11 -17.99
N ASN A 55 5.00 -11.73 -19.14
CA ASN A 55 4.66 -13.15 -19.27
C ASN A 55 3.42 -13.59 -18.44
N PHE A 56 2.52 -12.67 -18.15
CA PHE A 56 1.23 -12.94 -17.53
C PHE A 56 0.15 -12.00 -18.10
N THR A 57 -1.10 -12.35 -17.88
CA THR A 57 -2.25 -11.47 -18.13
C THR A 57 -2.90 -11.08 -16.81
N ILE A 58 -3.50 -9.90 -16.74
CA ILE A 58 -4.27 -9.47 -15.58
C ILE A 58 -5.61 -10.20 -15.62
N PRO A 59 -5.96 -10.99 -14.58
CA PRO A 59 -7.24 -11.70 -14.54
C PRO A 59 -8.42 -10.72 -14.55
N THR A 60 -9.54 -11.11 -15.17
CA THR A 60 -10.76 -10.29 -15.22
C THR A 60 -11.24 -9.93 -13.82
N GLU A 61 -11.20 -10.89 -12.89
CA GLU A 61 -11.63 -10.69 -11.50
C GLU A 61 -10.80 -9.61 -10.78
N ALA A 62 -9.53 -9.46 -11.12
CA ALA A 62 -8.68 -8.40 -10.59
C ALA A 62 -8.97 -7.07 -11.29
N SER A 63 -9.07 -7.08 -12.63
CA SER A 63 -9.37 -5.87 -13.40
C SER A 63 -10.78 -5.31 -13.11
N ASP A 64 -11.74 -6.13 -12.73
CA ASP A 64 -13.07 -5.70 -12.28
C ASP A 64 -13.01 -4.91 -10.94
N VAL A 65 -11.97 -5.14 -10.14
CA VAL A 65 -11.76 -4.43 -8.87
C VAL A 65 -11.07 -3.11 -9.09
N HIS A 66 -9.88 -3.09 -9.74
CA HIS A 66 -9.03 -1.90 -9.86
C HIS A 66 -9.10 -1.20 -11.23
N GLY A 67 -9.88 -1.72 -12.18
CA GLY A 67 -10.11 -1.09 -13.49
C GLY A 67 -8.93 -1.13 -14.48
N ILE A 68 -7.87 -1.90 -14.18
CA ILE A 68 -6.69 -2.00 -15.05
C ILE A 68 -6.72 -3.33 -15.78
N THR A 69 -7.01 -3.30 -17.08
CA THR A 69 -6.96 -4.49 -17.94
C THR A 69 -5.54 -4.73 -18.46
N THR A 70 -5.30 -5.92 -19.01
CA THR A 70 -4.02 -6.23 -19.66
C THR A 70 -3.72 -5.24 -20.79
N GLU A 71 -4.74 -4.91 -21.61
CA GLU A 71 -4.61 -3.98 -22.74
C GLU A 71 -4.24 -2.58 -22.25
N ARG A 72 -4.89 -2.11 -21.18
CA ARG A 72 -4.56 -0.81 -20.57
C ARG A 72 -3.14 -0.81 -20.01
N ALA A 73 -2.75 -1.87 -19.30
CA ALA A 73 -1.42 -1.99 -18.73
C ALA A 73 -0.31 -2.04 -19.80
N LEU A 74 -0.58 -2.68 -20.95
CA LEU A 74 0.34 -2.68 -22.09
C LEU A 74 0.44 -1.32 -22.79
N ALA A 75 -0.63 -0.51 -22.78
CA ALA A 75 -0.68 0.79 -23.46
C ALA A 75 -0.13 1.94 -22.61
N GLU A 76 -0.37 1.92 -21.30
CA GLU A 76 -0.11 3.02 -20.36
C GLU A 76 1.00 2.71 -19.35
N GLY A 77 1.37 1.44 -19.19
CA GLY A 77 2.30 1.00 -18.17
C GLY A 77 3.76 1.31 -18.45
N ILE A 78 4.57 1.22 -17.42
CA ILE A 78 6.03 1.28 -17.49
C ILE A 78 6.66 -0.06 -17.13
N ASP A 79 7.94 -0.22 -17.41
CA ASP A 79 8.70 -1.40 -17.03
C ASP A 79 8.75 -1.57 -15.51
N LEU A 80 8.60 -2.82 -15.04
CA LEU A 80 8.61 -3.14 -13.61
C LEU A 80 9.92 -2.76 -12.93
N TYR A 81 11.07 -3.00 -13.57
CA TYR A 81 12.38 -2.66 -13.02
C TYR A 81 12.53 -1.14 -12.82
N GLU A 82 12.00 -0.33 -13.75
CA GLU A 82 11.99 1.12 -13.64
C GLU A 82 11.14 1.57 -12.44
N ALA A 83 9.90 1.07 -12.31
CA ALA A 83 9.02 1.39 -11.19
C ALA A 83 9.61 1.01 -9.83
N LEU A 84 10.25 -0.17 -9.74
CA LEU A 84 10.89 -0.64 -8.51
C LEU A 84 12.10 0.21 -8.12
N ASN A 85 12.93 0.65 -9.08
CA ASN A 85 14.06 1.54 -8.79
C ASN A 85 13.60 2.93 -8.36
N GLU A 86 12.53 3.46 -8.98
CA GLU A 86 11.92 4.72 -8.56
C GLU A 86 11.43 4.64 -7.11
N PHE A 87 10.74 3.56 -6.74
CA PHE A 87 10.28 3.33 -5.37
C PHE A 87 11.44 3.08 -4.40
N SER A 88 12.45 2.31 -4.79
CA SER A 88 13.65 2.09 -3.99
C SER A 88 14.37 3.42 -3.67
N SER A 89 14.48 4.31 -4.66
CA SER A 89 15.05 5.65 -4.45
C SER A 89 14.20 6.53 -3.51
N ALA A 90 12.87 6.38 -3.53
CA ALA A 90 12.01 7.07 -2.57
C ALA A 90 12.17 6.54 -1.14
N MET A 91 12.47 5.25 -0.98
CA MET A 91 12.76 4.64 0.31
C MET A 91 14.06 5.16 0.96
N ASP A 92 15.07 5.59 0.17
CA ASP A 92 16.32 6.13 0.70
C ASP A 92 16.11 7.39 1.57
N ASP A 93 15.04 8.12 1.31
CA ASP A 93 14.65 9.32 2.06
C ASP A 93 13.66 9.02 3.21
N ALA A 94 13.13 7.78 3.32
CA ALA A 94 12.05 7.43 4.23
C ALA A 94 12.55 6.97 5.60
N GLU A 95 11.95 7.48 6.66
CA GLU A 95 12.11 6.99 8.03
C GLU A 95 11.04 5.93 8.38
N TYR A 96 9.89 5.99 7.74
CA TYR A 96 8.77 5.08 7.93
C TYR A 96 8.10 4.75 6.61
N LEU A 97 7.76 3.48 6.44
CA LEU A 97 6.85 3.00 5.39
C LEU A 97 5.45 2.87 5.98
N ILE A 98 4.45 3.41 5.29
CA ILE A 98 3.07 3.45 5.78
C ILE A 98 2.13 2.95 4.69
N ALA A 99 1.25 2.01 5.06
CA ALA A 99 0.18 1.55 4.19
C ALA A 99 -1.04 1.08 4.99
N HIS A 100 -2.17 0.92 4.32
CA HIS A 100 -3.35 0.32 4.92
C HIS A 100 -3.32 -1.20 4.65
N ASN A 101 -3.07 -2.02 5.68
CA ASN A 101 -2.74 -3.45 5.56
C ASN A 101 -1.34 -3.73 4.98
N ILE A 102 -0.36 -2.92 5.38
CA ILE A 102 1.02 -2.92 4.88
C ILE A 102 1.66 -4.32 4.73
N SER A 103 1.22 -5.30 5.52
CA SER A 103 1.75 -6.67 5.43
C SER A 103 1.47 -7.34 4.08
N PHE A 104 0.45 -6.91 3.35
CA PHE A 104 0.19 -7.38 1.99
C PHE A 104 1.13 -6.68 1.00
N ASP A 105 1.12 -5.35 0.99
CA ASP A 105 1.91 -4.54 0.05
C ASP A 105 3.42 -4.78 0.19
N GLU A 106 3.90 -4.95 1.41
CA GLU A 106 5.28 -5.31 1.70
C GLU A 106 5.68 -6.62 1.03
N MET A 107 4.83 -7.64 1.08
CA MET A 107 5.11 -8.94 0.45
C MET A 107 5.05 -8.86 -1.06
N ILE A 108 4.10 -8.09 -1.62
CA ILE A 108 4.01 -7.87 -3.07
C ILE A 108 5.28 -7.21 -3.60
N ILE A 109 5.64 -6.06 -3.03
CA ILE A 109 6.84 -5.32 -3.44
C ILE A 109 8.10 -6.12 -3.19
N GLY A 110 8.21 -6.80 -2.04
CA GLY A 110 9.34 -7.67 -1.74
C GLY A 110 9.52 -8.82 -2.72
N ALA A 111 8.41 -9.45 -3.14
CA ALA A 111 8.46 -10.51 -4.16
C ALA A 111 8.88 -9.97 -5.53
N GLU A 112 8.42 -8.77 -5.93
CA GLU A 112 8.84 -8.16 -7.19
C GLU A 112 10.32 -7.69 -7.15
N PHE A 113 10.81 -7.19 -6.02
CA PHE A 113 12.24 -6.91 -5.84
C PHE A 113 13.09 -8.17 -6.05
N LEU A 114 12.66 -9.29 -5.46
CA LEU A 114 13.36 -10.57 -5.64
C LEU A 114 13.30 -11.08 -7.08
N ARG A 115 12.15 -10.96 -7.78
CA ARG A 115 12.00 -11.36 -9.19
C ARG A 115 12.92 -10.59 -10.12
N LYS A 116 13.18 -9.32 -9.81
CA LYS A 116 14.01 -8.40 -10.62
C LYS A 116 15.45 -8.27 -10.12
N ASP A 117 15.83 -8.96 -9.05
CA ASP A 117 17.14 -8.83 -8.40
C ASP A 117 17.48 -7.36 -8.07
N VAL A 118 16.48 -6.58 -7.65
CA VAL A 118 16.65 -5.18 -7.21
C VAL A 118 16.93 -5.17 -5.72
N LYS A 119 18.03 -4.53 -5.33
CA LYS A 119 18.33 -4.29 -3.91
C LYS A 119 17.44 -3.20 -3.36
N SER A 120 16.94 -3.39 -2.14
CA SER A 120 16.09 -2.40 -1.48
C SER A 120 16.27 -2.44 0.03
N GLN A 121 15.91 -1.35 0.69
CA GLN A 121 15.88 -1.23 2.16
C GLN A 121 14.49 -1.57 2.73
N LEU A 122 13.64 -2.24 1.95
CA LEU A 122 12.26 -2.53 2.34
C LEU A 122 12.16 -3.23 3.71
N ALA A 123 13.07 -4.15 4.01
CA ALA A 123 13.06 -4.90 5.26
C ALA A 123 13.54 -4.06 6.47
N GLU A 124 14.43 -3.10 6.25
CA GLU A 124 15.12 -2.33 7.31
C GLU A 124 14.27 -1.14 7.80
N ILE A 125 13.45 -0.54 6.94
CA ILE A 125 12.68 0.65 7.30
C ILE A 125 11.49 0.27 8.20
N PRO A 126 11.29 0.97 9.34
CA PRO A 126 10.13 0.76 10.22
C PRO A 126 8.80 0.94 9.50
N LYS A 127 7.81 0.11 9.85
CA LYS A 127 6.50 0.06 9.17
C LYS A 127 5.35 0.45 10.08
N ILE A 128 4.42 1.23 9.56
CA ILE A 128 3.18 1.60 10.24
C ILE A 128 2.00 1.09 9.41
N CYS A 129 1.16 0.26 10.05
CA CYS A 129 -0.07 -0.26 9.44
C CYS A 129 -1.28 0.51 9.96
N THR A 130 -1.87 1.37 9.14
CA THR A 130 -3.04 2.15 9.55
C THR A 130 -4.25 1.27 9.89
N MET A 131 -4.42 0.11 9.24
CA MET A 131 -5.47 -0.86 9.55
C MET A 131 -5.34 -1.41 10.99
N LYS A 132 -4.16 -1.91 11.35
CA LYS A 132 -3.94 -2.54 12.66
C LYS A 132 -3.98 -1.52 13.79
N THR A 133 -3.35 -0.36 13.61
CA THR A 133 -3.25 0.68 14.64
C THR A 133 -4.58 1.36 14.95
N THR A 134 -5.55 1.32 14.02
CA THR A 134 -6.86 1.99 14.18
C THR A 134 -7.99 1.06 14.60
N THR A 135 -7.73 -0.23 14.77
CA THR A 135 -8.74 -1.22 15.18
C THR A 135 -9.49 -0.81 16.44
N ASN A 136 -8.76 -0.36 17.48
CA ASN A 136 -9.36 0.08 18.74
C ASN A 136 -9.88 1.52 18.70
N ILE A 137 -9.59 2.28 17.65
CA ILE A 137 -10.13 3.62 17.40
C ILE A 137 -11.51 3.48 16.75
N CYS A 138 -11.59 2.75 15.64
CA CYS A 138 -12.82 2.54 14.89
C CYS A 138 -13.84 1.68 15.64
N LYS A 139 -13.41 0.72 16.46
CA LYS A 139 -14.24 -0.16 17.28
C LYS A 139 -15.38 -0.84 16.50
N ILE A 140 -15.10 -1.25 15.27
CA ILE A 140 -16.10 -1.91 14.43
C ILE A 140 -16.35 -3.33 14.97
N PRO A 141 -17.60 -3.71 15.29
CA PRO A 141 -17.90 -5.03 15.82
C PRO A 141 -17.47 -6.15 14.86
N GLY A 142 -16.78 -7.14 15.36
CA GLY A 142 -16.41 -8.38 14.67
C GLY A 142 -16.85 -9.61 15.46
N ARG A 143 -16.59 -10.80 14.91
CA ARG A 143 -17.03 -12.06 15.53
C ARG A 143 -16.42 -12.31 16.93
N TYR A 144 -15.20 -11.84 17.18
CA TYR A 144 -14.45 -12.09 18.42
C TYR A 144 -13.86 -10.79 19.02
N GLY A 145 -14.56 -9.67 18.89
CA GLY A 145 -14.11 -8.35 19.32
C GLY A 145 -14.20 -7.34 18.19
N TYR A 146 -13.29 -6.40 18.14
CA TYR A 146 -13.27 -5.46 17.04
C TYR A 146 -12.55 -6.05 15.81
N LYS A 147 -13.16 -5.90 14.61
CA LYS A 147 -12.50 -6.25 13.35
C LYS A 147 -11.55 -5.14 12.91
N TRP A 148 -10.61 -5.49 12.08
CA TRP A 148 -9.80 -4.51 11.35
C TRP A 148 -10.69 -3.67 10.43
N PRO A 149 -10.60 -2.32 10.47
CA PRO A 149 -11.31 -1.49 9.51
C PRO A 149 -10.67 -1.68 8.11
N ASN A 150 -11.47 -1.66 7.06
CA ASN A 150 -10.94 -1.36 5.75
C ASN A 150 -10.69 0.15 5.62
N LEU A 151 -10.02 0.58 4.54
CA LEU A 151 -9.63 1.99 4.39
C LEU A 151 -10.84 2.93 4.30
N THR A 152 -11.89 2.52 3.60
CA THR A 152 -13.15 3.28 3.51
C THR A 152 -13.82 3.43 4.88
N GLU A 153 -13.83 2.37 5.69
CA GLU A 153 -14.38 2.43 7.06
C GLU A 153 -13.57 3.35 7.97
N LEU A 154 -12.24 3.31 7.86
CA LEU A 154 -11.36 4.22 8.59
C LEU A 154 -11.60 5.68 8.18
N HIS A 155 -11.63 5.95 6.88
CA HIS A 155 -11.87 7.28 6.34
C HIS A 155 -13.25 7.81 6.74
N GLN A 156 -14.30 6.97 6.65
CA GLN A 156 -15.65 7.30 7.12
C GLN A 156 -15.70 7.60 8.62
N HIS A 157 -14.92 6.88 9.42
CA HIS A 157 -14.83 7.11 10.87
C HIS A 157 -14.22 8.48 11.18
N LEU A 158 -13.15 8.87 10.46
CA LEU A 158 -12.40 10.10 10.74
C LEU A 158 -13.05 11.35 10.12
N PHE A 159 -13.59 11.24 8.91
CA PHE A 159 -14.06 12.37 8.12
C PHE A 159 -15.58 12.43 7.93
N HIS A 160 -16.32 11.43 8.45
CA HIS A 160 -17.77 11.28 8.29
C HIS A 160 -18.25 11.20 6.83
N LYS A 161 -17.35 10.82 5.92
CA LYS A 161 -17.59 10.59 4.49
C LYS A 161 -16.65 9.54 3.96
N GLY A 162 -17.03 8.83 2.90
CA GLY A 162 -16.10 7.99 2.12
C GLY A 162 -15.14 8.84 1.28
N PHE A 163 -14.34 8.18 0.47
CA PHE A 163 -13.52 8.80 -0.57
C PHE A 163 -13.84 8.13 -1.91
N ASP A 164 -13.61 8.86 -2.99
CA ASP A 164 -13.83 8.36 -4.34
C ASP A 164 -12.60 7.60 -4.85
N GLY A 165 -12.83 6.64 -5.75
CA GLY A 165 -11.75 5.91 -6.41
C GLY A 165 -11.13 4.78 -5.58
N ALA A 166 -11.84 4.24 -4.59
CA ALA A 166 -11.39 3.04 -3.88
C ALA A 166 -11.03 1.92 -4.86
N HIS A 167 -9.90 1.23 -4.60
CA HIS A 167 -9.26 0.26 -5.50
C HIS A 167 -8.56 0.89 -6.73
N ASP A 168 -8.19 2.16 -6.65
CA ASP A 168 -7.10 2.76 -7.43
C ASP A 168 -5.97 3.08 -6.46
N ALA A 169 -4.77 2.54 -6.67
CA ALA A 169 -3.68 2.67 -5.71
C ALA A 169 -3.34 4.13 -5.36
N LEU A 170 -3.52 5.08 -6.30
CA LEU A 170 -3.29 6.50 -6.00
C LEU A 170 -4.36 7.06 -5.06
N ALA A 171 -5.63 6.74 -5.29
CA ALA A 171 -6.72 7.17 -4.42
C ALA A 171 -6.57 6.55 -3.01
N ASP A 172 -6.20 5.27 -2.93
CA ASP A 172 -6.03 4.55 -1.68
C ASP A 172 -4.81 5.08 -0.89
N VAL A 173 -3.68 5.36 -1.53
CA VAL A 173 -2.52 5.94 -0.83
C VAL A 173 -2.79 7.37 -0.34
N ILE A 174 -3.54 8.19 -1.09
CA ILE A 174 -3.97 9.52 -0.65
C ILE A 174 -4.89 9.40 0.57
N ALA A 175 -5.92 8.55 0.51
CA ALA A 175 -6.83 8.34 1.64
C ALA A 175 -6.11 7.79 2.87
N CYS A 176 -5.11 6.91 2.69
CA CYS A 176 -4.26 6.41 3.76
C CYS A 176 -3.44 7.53 4.42
N ALA A 177 -2.83 8.42 3.63
CA ALA A 177 -2.08 9.55 4.12
C ALA A 177 -2.97 10.55 4.89
N ASP A 178 -4.14 10.88 4.35
CA ASP A 178 -5.12 11.75 5.01
C ASP A 178 -5.54 11.18 6.37
N CYS A 179 -5.87 9.88 6.41
CA CYS A 179 -6.20 9.21 7.67
C CYS A 179 -5.05 9.25 8.68
N PHE A 180 -3.83 8.97 8.24
CA PHE A 180 -2.65 9.00 9.10
C PHE A 180 -2.41 10.37 9.70
N PHE A 181 -2.45 11.43 8.89
CA PHE A 181 -2.21 12.79 9.38
C PHE A 181 -3.32 13.30 10.29
N GLU A 182 -4.58 12.95 10.04
CA GLU A 182 -5.69 13.28 10.95
C GLU A 182 -5.55 12.58 12.31
N LEU A 183 -5.19 11.30 12.31
CA LEU A 183 -4.89 10.55 13.54
C LEU A 183 -3.72 11.15 14.32
N LYS A 184 -2.66 11.57 13.62
CA LYS A 184 -1.50 12.24 14.22
C LYS A 184 -1.88 13.58 14.83
N LYS A 185 -2.66 14.39 14.12
CA LYS A 185 -3.15 15.70 14.57
C LYS A 185 -4.07 15.60 15.79
N SER A 186 -4.95 14.60 15.81
CA SER A 186 -5.86 14.35 16.95
C SER A 186 -5.19 13.72 18.18
N GLY A 187 -3.90 13.35 18.08
CA GLY A 187 -3.16 12.68 19.16
C GLY A 187 -3.57 11.22 19.40
N MET A 188 -4.44 10.67 18.56
CA MET A 188 -4.91 9.28 18.71
C MET A 188 -3.78 8.26 18.52
N TYR A 189 -2.73 8.56 17.77
CA TYR A 189 -1.55 7.72 17.65
C TYR A 189 -0.71 7.66 18.93
N GLN A 190 -0.72 8.70 19.77
CA GLN A 190 0.05 8.76 21.02
C GLN A 190 -0.57 7.91 22.13
N GLN A 191 -1.87 7.57 22.04
CA GLN A 191 -2.60 6.83 23.07
C GLN A 191 -2.38 5.30 23.01
N GLN A 192 -1.81 4.76 21.94
CA GLN A 192 -1.63 3.30 21.77
C GLN A 192 -0.24 2.78 22.16
N GLY A 193 0.52 3.55 22.92
CA GLY A 193 1.85 3.15 23.41
C GLY A 193 2.88 3.13 22.27
N SER A 194 3.77 4.07 22.34
CA SER A 194 5.02 4.22 21.60
C SER A 194 5.37 3.03 20.68
N LEU A 195 5.09 3.21 19.41
CA LEU A 195 5.78 2.50 18.33
C LEU A 195 7.03 3.29 17.91
N PHE A 196 7.54 4.14 18.83
CA PHE A 196 8.76 4.93 18.65
C PHE A 196 9.73 4.66 19.80
#